data_44bf6272b0ec18b70f3c92c005074e84
#
_entry.id   44bf6272b0ec18b70f3c92c005074e84
#
_cell.length_a   1.000
_cell.length_b   1.000
_cell.length_c   1.000
_cell.angle_alpha   90.00
_cell.angle_beta   90.00
_cell.angle_gamma   90.00
#
_symmetry.space_group_name_H-M   'P 1'
#
loop_
_entity.id
_entity.type
_entity.pdbx_description
1 polymer ?
#
loop_
_entity_poly.entity_id
_entity_poly.type
_entity_poly.pdbx_seq_one_letter_code
_entity_poly.pdbx_strand_id
1 'polypeptide(L)'
;MKSMLISEIWSILKTSHGNAILLKPVDMDAVVPIFIGTLEMQSILIGKEGMSLSRPHTHDLFVNMLASVNLAVKKAEVYELKDDVFHARLILTGGEYTKEKPLVLDCRPSDAFAIASRIKCPIYLASSIIEETGVPLSYFISDLEESSDNQYRSLKEQLEQAINEEEYEQAAEIRDLLKLLDAG
;
A
#
# COMPACT_ATOMS: atom_id res chain seq x y z
N MET A 1 13.83 22.01 10.95
CA MET A 1 14.10 20.61 10.56
C MET A 1 12.77 19.97 10.19
N LYS A 2 12.66 19.40 9.00
CA LYS A 2 11.42 18.67 8.61
C LYS A 2 11.30 17.48 9.56
N SER A 3 10.22 17.40 10.33
CA SER A 3 9.94 16.23 11.17
C SER A 3 9.48 15.06 10.30
N MET A 4 9.87 13.84 10.71
CA MET A 4 9.46 12.61 10.03
C MET A 4 8.45 11.90 10.94
N LEU A 5 7.25 11.68 10.44
CA LEU A 5 6.14 11.08 11.17
C LEU A 5 6.01 9.62 10.77
N ILE A 6 5.86 8.75 11.77
CA ILE A 6 5.58 7.34 11.52
C ILE A 6 4.22 7.22 10.84
N SER A 7 4.17 6.44 9.78
CA SER A 7 3.00 6.35 8.92
C SER A 7 2.74 4.91 8.49
N GLU A 8 1.53 4.65 8.06
CA GLU A 8 1.10 3.35 7.58
C GLU A 8 0.38 3.47 6.23
N ILE A 9 0.42 2.40 5.45
CA ILE A 9 -0.43 2.27 4.27
C ILE A 9 -1.83 1.96 4.79
N TRP A 10 -2.65 3.02 4.94
CA TRP A 10 -4.00 2.91 5.47
C TRP A 10 -4.94 2.20 4.49
N SER A 11 -4.90 2.59 3.22
CA SER A 11 -5.71 1.98 2.17
C SER A 11 -5.01 2.02 0.82
N ILE A 12 -5.45 1.16 -0.08
CA ILE A 12 -5.06 1.12 -1.49
C ILE A 12 -6.33 1.26 -2.30
N LEU A 13 -6.45 2.37 -3.04
CA LEU A 13 -7.63 2.69 -3.82
C LEU A 13 -7.39 2.47 -5.31
N LYS A 14 -8.42 1.95 -5.97
CA LYS A 14 -8.50 1.95 -7.43
C LYS A 14 -9.52 3.02 -7.83
N THR A 15 -9.06 4.06 -8.52
CA THR A 15 -9.90 5.17 -8.96
C THR A 15 -10.01 5.20 -10.48
N SER A 16 -10.91 6.03 -11.02
CA SER A 16 -11.00 6.29 -12.46
C SER A 16 -9.73 6.92 -13.06
N HIS A 17 -8.89 7.54 -12.20
CA HIS A 17 -7.65 8.21 -12.59
C HIS A 17 -6.39 7.35 -12.35
N GLY A 18 -6.55 6.11 -11.87
CA GLY A 18 -5.45 5.19 -11.55
C GLY A 18 -5.54 4.63 -10.14
N ASN A 19 -4.44 4.01 -9.69
CA ASN A 19 -4.36 3.45 -8.35
C ASN A 19 -3.67 4.45 -7.41
N ALA A 20 -4.11 4.53 -6.17
CA ALA A 20 -3.51 5.39 -5.16
C ALA A 20 -3.25 4.63 -3.85
N ILE A 21 -2.13 4.92 -3.24
CA ILE A 21 -1.84 4.56 -1.85
C ILE A 21 -2.25 5.73 -0.97
N LEU A 22 -3.08 5.49 0.03
CA LEU A 22 -3.35 6.45 1.10
C LEU A 22 -2.37 6.20 2.24
N LEU A 23 -1.36 7.07 2.34
CA LEU A 23 -0.38 7.01 3.42
C LEU A 23 -0.85 7.90 4.58
N LYS A 24 -1.06 7.29 5.76
CA LYS A 24 -1.60 7.95 6.94
C LYS A 24 -0.55 8.00 8.05
N PRO A 25 -0.23 9.17 8.60
CA PRO A 25 0.49 9.23 9.87
C PRO A 25 -0.36 8.62 10.99
N VAL A 26 0.28 7.86 11.89
CA VAL A 26 -0.42 7.07 12.92
C VAL A 26 -1.31 7.95 13.81
N ASP A 27 -0.82 9.13 14.18
CA ASP A 27 -1.48 10.02 15.14
C ASP A 27 -2.26 11.17 14.48
N MET A 28 -2.62 11.06 13.19
CA MET A 28 -3.32 12.13 12.48
C MET A 28 -4.51 11.60 11.70
N ASP A 29 -5.57 12.41 11.61
CA ASP A 29 -6.73 12.14 10.76
C ASP A 29 -6.61 12.78 9.37
N ALA A 30 -5.41 12.67 8.82
CA ALA A 30 -5.09 13.12 7.48
C ALA A 30 -4.34 12.02 6.73
N VAL A 31 -4.54 11.95 5.42
CA VAL A 31 -3.86 11.02 4.53
C VAL A 31 -3.20 11.76 3.37
N VAL A 32 -2.13 11.20 2.86
CA VAL A 32 -1.49 11.68 1.64
C VAL A 32 -1.74 10.65 0.53
N PRO A 33 -2.49 11.01 -0.53
CA PRO A 33 -2.69 10.14 -1.68
C PRO A 33 -1.45 10.16 -2.57
N ILE A 34 -0.87 8.99 -2.82
CA ILE A 34 0.28 8.81 -3.71
C ILE A 34 -0.15 7.91 -4.86
N PHE A 35 -0.22 8.46 -6.06
CA PHE A 35 -0.61 7.71 -7.26
C PHE A 35 0.50 6.77 -7.71
N ILE A 36 0.12 5.54 -8.07
CA ILE A 36 1.02 4.46 -8.47
C ILE A 36 0.46 3.67 -9.65
N GLY A 37 1.32 2.99 -10.37
CA GLY A 37 0.91 2.09 -11.45
C GLY A 37 0.29 0.78 -10.94
N THR A 38 -0.34 0.04 -11.85
CA THR A 38 -1.01 -1.23 -11.50
C THR A 38 -0.02 -2.30 -11.04
N LEU A 39 1.16 -2.38 -11.67
CA LEU A 39 2.18 -3.36 -11.28
C LEU A 39 2.78 -3.05 -9.91
N GLU A 40 2.98 -1.76 -9.63
CA GLU A 40 3.44 -1.28 -8.32
C GLU A 40 2.41 -1.63 -7.23
N MET A 41 1.12 -1.37 -7.49
CA MET A 41 0.05 -1.73 -6.58
C MET A 41 0.04 -3.23 -6.27
N GLN A 42 0.10 -4.08 -7.30
CA GLN A 42 0.16 -5.53 -7.13
C GLN A 42 1.35 -5.96 -6.28
N SER A 43 2.51 -5.36 -6.52
CA SER A 43 3.72 -5.68 -5.74
C SER A 43 3.59 -5.30 -4.27
N ILE A 44 2.94 -4.18 -3.96
CA ILE A 44 2.67 -3.76 -2.58
C ILE A 44 1.68 -4.70 -1.91
N LEU A 45 0.59 -5.08 -2.59
CA LEU A 45 -0.40 -6.02 -2.08
C LEU A 45 0.21 -7.37 -1.75
N ILE A 46 1.03 -7.96 -2.64
CA ILE A 46 1.76 -9.21 -2.39
C ILE A 46 2.55 -9.14 -1.08
N GLY A 47 3.28 -8.03 -0.84
CA GLY A 47 4.03 -7.83 0.39
C GLY A 47 3.14 -7.61 1.61
N LYS A 48 2.05 -6.85 1.46
CA LYS A 48 1.12 -6.52 2.56
C LYS A 48 0.41 -7.78 3.07
N GLU A 49 -0.11 -8.59 2.15
CA GLU A 49 -0.81 -9.84 2.44
C GLU A 49 0.13 -11.03 2.79
N GLY A 50 1.45 -10.84 2.63
CA GLY A 50 2.42 -11.91 2.88
C GLY A 50 2.27 -13.11 1.95
N MET A 51 1.85 -12.86 0.71
CA MET A 51 1.59 -13.92 -0.28
C MET A 51 2.89 -14.63 -0.66
N SER A 52 2.91 -15.96 -0.51
CA SER A 52 4.02 -16.78 -0.97
C SER A 52 3.88 -17.07 -2.46
N LEU A 53 4.89 -16.69 -3.22
CA LEU A 53 4.95 -16.90 -4.66
C LEU A 53 5.88 -18.08 -4.98
N SER A 54 5.60 -18.79 -6.08
CA SER A 54 6.43 -19.92 -6.54
C SER A 54 7.86 -19.49 -6.92
N ARG A 55 8.03 -18.25 -7.34
CA ARG A 55 9.33 -17.63 -7.68
C ARG A 55 9.41 -16.21 -7.12
N PRO A 56 10.61 -15.77 -6.66
CA PRO A 56 10.81 -14.41 -6.16
C PRO A 56 10.53 -13.37 -7.24
N HIS A 57 9.81 -12.30 -6.89
CA HIS A 57 9.67 -11.11 -7.69
C HIS A 57 10.88 -10.16 -7.46
N THR A 58 10.96 -9.07 -8.22
CA THR A 58 12.09 -8.12 -8.16
C THR A 58 12.34 -7.60 -6.74
N HIS A 59 11.30 -7.25 -5.99
CA HIS A 59 11.45 -6.76 -4.61
C HIS A 59 11.90 -7.87 -3.64
N ASP A 60 11.47 -9.11 -3.85
CA ASP A 60 11.94 -10.27 -3.07
C ASP A 60 13.42 -10.54 -3.37
N LEU A 61 13.80 -10.47 -4.64
CA LEU A 61 15.19 -10.60 -5.08
C LEU A 61 16.07 -9.53 -4.44
N PHE A 62 15.60 -8.26 -4.42
CA PHE A 62 16.32 -7.16 -3.79
C PHE A 62 16.53 -7.39 -2.28
N VAL A 63 15.49 -7.78 -1.56
CA VAL A 63 15.56 -8.09 -0.13
C VAL A 63 16.54 -9.24 0.14
N ASN A 64 16.47 -10.31 -0.66
CA ASN A 64 17.38 -11.46 -0.55
C ASN A 64 18.84 -11.05 -0.84
N MET A 65 19.06 -10.19 -1.83
CA MET A 65 20.38 -9.65 -2.13
C MET A 65 20.95 -8.86 -0.94
N LEU A 66 20.16 -7.98 -0.34
CA LEU A 66 20.59 -7.24 0.85
C LEU A 66 20.98 -8.18 1.99
N ALA A 67 20.16 -9.18 2.25
CA ALA A 67 20.44 -10.18 3.28
C ALA A 67 21.73 -10.95 3.01
N SER A 68 22.04 -11.28 1.74
CA SER A 68 23.25 -12.01 1.36
C SER A 68 24.54 -11.22 1.62
N VAL A 69 24.46 -9.88 1.70
CA VAL A 69 25.59 -8.99 2.01
C VAL A 69 25.48 -8.41 3.44
N ASN A 70 24.68 -9.03 4.31
CA ASN A 70 24.46 -8.62 5.70
C ASN A 70 23.93 -7.18 5.86
N LEU A 71 23.15 -6.70 4.91
CA LEU A 71 22.42 -5.44 5.00
C LEU A 71 20.93 -5.70 5.26
N ALA A 72 20.32 -4.80 6.01
CA ALA A 72 18.90 -4.81 6.29
C ALA A 72 18.31 -3.41 6.11
N VAL A 73 17.07 -3.33 5.61
CA VAL A 73 16.34 -2.08 5.55
C VAL A 73 15.80 -1.76 6.96
N LYS A 74 16.27 -0.67 7.54
CA LYS A 74 15.83 -0.21 8.87
C LYS A 74 14.48 0.49 8.80
N LYS A 75 14.26 1.28 7.75
CA LYS A 75 13.03 2.05 7.52
C LYS A 75 12.94 2.55 6.09
N ALA A 76 11.72 2.86 5.66
CA ALA A 76 11.42 3.60 4.44
C ALA A 76 10.99 5.04 4.80
N GLU A 77 11.36 6.01 4.00
CA GLU A 77 11.00 7.42 4.19
C GLU A 77 10.49 8.04 2.89
N VAL A 78 9.31 8.66 2.91
CA VAL A 78 8.87 9.62 1.89
C VAL A 78 9.24 11.00 2.41
N TYR A 79 10.29 11.60 1.86
CA TYR A 79 10.99 12.70 2.51
C TYR A 79 10.81 14.06 1.83
N GLU A 80 10.37 14.06 0.56
CA GLU A 80 10.23 15.29 -0.22
C GLU A 80 9.14 15.15 -1.29
N LEU A 81 8.43 16.24 -1.54
CA LEU A 81 7.64 16.47 -2.75
C LEU A 81 8.34 17.58 -3.52
N LYS A 82 8.67 17.33 -4.77
CA LYS A 82 9.35 18.28 -5.63
C LYS A 82 8.86 18.13 -7.07
N ASP A 83 8.46 19.25 -7.67
CA ASP A 83 7.93 19.28 -9.04
C ASP A 83 6.80 18.24 -9.25
N ASP A 84 5.87 18.14 -8.28
CA ASP A 84 4.77 17.16 -8.19
C ASP A 84 5.21 15.68 -8.13
N VAL A 85 6.49 15.43 -7.85
CA VAL A 85 7.04 14.08 -7.70
C VAL A 85 7.41 13.80 -6.25
N PHE A 86 6.83 12.74 -5.69
CA PHE A 86 7.21 12.25 -4.36
C PHE A 86 8.55 11.52 -4.42
N HIS A 87 9.47 11.90 -3.56
CA HIS A 87 10.77 11.28 -3.39
C HIS A 87 10.79 10.41 -2.14
N ALA A 88 11.30 9.20 -2.30
CA ALA A 88 11.44 8.27 -1.18
C ALA A 88 12.88 7.73 -1.10
N ARG A 89 13.19 7.15 0.05
CA ARG A 89 14.47 6.51 0.29
C ARG A 89 14.36 5.36 1.28
N LEU A 90 15.25 4.40 1.13
CA LEU A 90 15.45 3.33 2.09
C LEU A 90 16.69 3.63 2.94
N ILE A 91 16.57 3.45 4.24
CA ILE A 91 17.68 3.57 5.18
C ILE A 91 18.14 2.16 5.54
N LEU A 92 19.35 1.82 5.13
CA LEU A 92 19.94 0.52 5.35
C LEU A 92 20.93 0.54 6.52
N THR A 93 20.99 -0.58 7.21
CA THR A 93 21.92 -0.81 8.33
C THR A 93 22.48 -2.23 8.24
N GLY A 94 23.55 -2.50 8.98
CA GLY A 94 24.24 -3.80 9.00
C GLY A 94 25.48 -3.82 8.11
N GLY A 95 26.21 -4.92 8.16
CA GLY A 95 27.45 -5.07 7.41
C GLY A 95 28.55 -4.06 7.80
N GLU A 96 29.66 -4.12 7.10
CA GLU A 96 30.80 -3.21 7.33
C GLU A 96 30.54 -1.80 6.77
N TYR A 97 29.74 -1.69 5.71
CA TYR A 97 29.47 -0.44 4.98
C TYR A 97 28.63 0.56 5.78
N THR A 98 27.96 0.15 6.85
CA THR A 98 27.10 1.02 7.66
C THR A 98 27.58 1.24 9.09
N LYS A 99 28.84 0.85 9.42
CA LYS A 99 29.40 0.99 10.76
C LYS A 99 29.46 2.44 11.24
N GLU A 100 29.78 3.37 10.34
CA GLU A 100 29.90 4.79 10.68
C GLU A 100 28.58 5.55 10.47
N LYS A 101 27.85 5.24 9.39
CA LYS A 101 26.57 5.87 9.03
C LYS A 101 25.69 4.92 8.23
N PRO A 102 24.36 5.05 8.35
CA PRO A 102 23.43 4.29 7.52
C PRO A 102 23.68 4.56 6.04
N LEU A 103 23.51 3.52 5.22
CA LEU A 103 23.47 3.69 3.76
C LEU A 103 22.07 4.15 3.36
N VAL A 104 22.01 5.17 2.53
CA VAL A 104 20.76 5.76 2.04
C VAL A 104 20.61 5.44 0.57
N LEU A 105 19.53 4.78 0.20
CA LEU A 105 19.18 4.49 -1.19
C LEU A 105 17.96 5.30 -1.60
N ASP A 106 18.11 6.13 -2.63
CA ASP A 106 17.00 6.81 -3.28
C ASP A 106 16.15 5.80 -4.05
N CYS A 107 14.83 5.96 -4.02
CA CYS A 107 13.88 5.10 -4.71
C CYS A 107 12.54 5.81 -4.91
N ARG A 108 11.67 5.23 -5.72
CA ARG A 108 10.30 5.71 -5.83
C ARG A 108 9.51 5.29 -4.56
N PRO A 109 8.46 6.05 -4.18
CA PRO A 109 7.59 5.65 -3.05
C PRO A 109 7.01 4.24 -3.20
N SER A 110 6.58 3.85 -4.39
CA SER A 110 6.05 2.52 -4.67
C SER A 110 7.05 1.39 -4.39
N ASP A 111 8.33 1.58 -4.72
CA ASP A 111 9.39 0.61 -4.44
C ASP A 111 9.65 0.51 -2.93
N ALA A 112 9.69 1.67 -2.26
CA ALA A 112 9.83 1.74 -0.80
C ALA A 112 8.69 1.02 -0.08
N PHE A 113 7.44 1.23 -0.52
CA PHE A 113 6.26 0.57 0.06
C PHE A 113 6.25 -0.93 -0.20
N ALA A 114 6.58 -1.36 -1.41
CA ALA A 114 6.65 -2.77 -1.77
C ALA A 114 7.69 -3.53 -0.92
N ILE A 115 8.85 -2.92 -0.66
CA ILE A 115 9.90 -3.47 0.19
C ILE A 115 9.46 -3.43 1.66
N ALA A 116 8.99 -2.27 2.15
CA ALA A 116 8.56 -2.11 3.54
C ALA A 116 7.44 -3.09 3.92
N SER A 117 6.49 -3.32 3.01
CA SER A 117 5.38 -4.27 3.21
C SER A 117 5.87 -5.71 3.34
N ARG A 118 6.94 -6.12 2.63
CA ARG A 118 7.52 -7.47 2.71
C ARG A 118 8.24 -7.74 4.01
N ILE A 119 9.07 -6.79 4.43
CA ILE A 119 9.93 -6.96 5.61
C ILE A 119 9.34 -6.37 6.88
N LYS A 120 8.15 -5.76 6.78
CA LYS A 120 7.41 -5.11 7.89
C LYS A 120 8.25 -4.03 8.61
N CYS A 121 9.08 -3.28 7.88
CA CYS A 121 9.80 -2.15 8.46
C CYS A 121 8.92 -0.90 8.53
N PRO A 122 9.20 0.04 9.45
CA PRO A 122 8.43 1.26 9.58
C PRO A 122 8.58 2.18 8.37
N ILE A 123 7.49 2.84 8.02
CA ILE A 123 7.42 3.87 6.99
C ILE A 123 7.29 5.23 7.67
N TYR A 124 8.01 6.21 7.17
CA TYR A 124 7.96 7.58 7.65
C TYR A 124 7.58 8.54 6.52
N LEU A 125 6.84 9.58 6.88
CA LEU A 125 6.42 10.65 5.98
C LEU A 125 6.89 12.00 6.53
N ALA A 126 7.44 12.86 5.68
CA ALA A 126 7.84 14.20 6.09
C ALA A 126 6.60 15.07 6.40
N SER A 127 6.61 15.79 7.52
CA SER A 127 5.50 16.67 7.92
C SER A 127 5.17 17.73 6.85
N SER A 128 6.18 18.23 6.13
CA SER A 128 5.97 19.19 5.05
C SER A 128 5.11 18.66 3.89
N ILE A 129 5.16 17.34 3.63
CA ILE A 129 4.32 16.72 2.59
C ILE A 129 2.86 16.71 3.04
N ILE A 130 2.62 16.42 4.32
CA ILE A 130 1.26 16.44 4.88
C ILE A 130 0.68 17.85 4.87
N GLU A 131 1.50 18.86 5.20
CA GLU A 131 1.08 20.25 5.16
C GLU A 131 0.73 20.72 3.73
N GLU A 132 1.41 20.17 2.72
CA GLU A 132 1.24 20.54 1.32
C GLU A 132 0.13 19.75 0.61
N THR A 133 0.04 18.45 0.87
CA THR A 133 -0.84 17.52 0.11
C THR A 133 -1.77 16.68 0.97
N GLY A 134 -1.76 16.89 2.28
CA GLY A 134 -2.60 16.14 3.20
C GLY A 134 -4.09 16.44 2.99
N VAL A 135 -4.89 15.40 2.93
CA VAL A 135 -6.35 15.48 2.80
C VAL A 135 -6.99 14.86 4.05
N PRO A 136 -8.04 15.47 4.62
CA PRO A 136 -8.76 14.87 5.74
C PRO A 136 -9.21 13.44 5.44
N LEU A 137 -9.02 12.54 6.39
CA LEU A 137 -9.40 11.14 6.25
C LEU A 137 -10.90 10.98 5.96
N SER A 138 -11.73 11.85 6.55
CA SER A 138 -13.19 11.87 6.34
C SER A 138 -13.61 11.98 4.88
N TYR A 139 -12.75 12.58 4.03
CA TYR A 139 -13.02 12.70 2.60
C TYR A 139 -13.05 11.35 1.88
N PHE A 140 -12.27 10.39 2.35
CA PHE A 140 -12.19 9.05 1.75
C PHE A 140 -13.13 8.04 2.42
N ILE A 141 -13.56 8.27 3.66
CA ILE A 141 -14.47 7.36 4.36
C ILE A 141 -15.83 7.34 3.67
N SER A 142 -16.38 8.50 3.30
CA SER A 142 -17.66 8.59 2.58
C SER A 142 -17.62 7.85 1.24
N ASP A 143 -16.55 8.03 0.47
CA ASP A 143 -16.39 7.37 -0.83
C ASP A 143 -16.21 5.84 -0.70
N LEU A 144 -15.57 5.38 0.39
CA LEU A 144 -15.39 3.96 0.68
C LEU A 144 -16.71 3.30 1.15
N GLU A 145 -17.51 3.98 1.95
CA GLU A 145 -18.84 3.53 2.37
C GLU A 145 -19.77 3.44 1.15
N GLU A 146 -19.83 4.47 0.31
CA GLU A 146 -20.60 4.44 -0.93
C GLU A 146 -20.12 3.37 -1.92
N SER A 147 -18.82 3.14 -2.02
CA SER A 147 -18.26 2.12 -2.92
C SER A 147 -18.53 0.71 -2.42
N SER A 148 -18.47 0.47 -1.11
CA SER A 148 -18.80 -0.82 -0.49
C SER A 148 -20.29 -1.13 -0.60
N ASP A 149 -21.16 -0.15 -0.37
CA ASP A 149 -22.61 -0.29 -0.53
C ASP A 149 -23.01 -0.57 -1.99
N ASN A 150 -22.36 0.12 -2.94
CA ASN A 150 -22.58 -0.11 -4.37
C ASN A 150 -22.06 -1.50 -4.81
N GLN A 151 -20.92 -1.94 -4.29
CA GLN A 151 -20.40 -3.28 -4.58
C GLN A 151 -21.29 -4.37 -3.99
N TYR A 152 -21.77 -4.21 -2.78
CA TYR A 152 -22.71 -5.12 -2.11
C TYR A 152 -24.03 -5.21 -2.86
N ARG A 153 -24.56 -4.06 -3.31
CA ARG A 153 -25.79 -4.01 -4.12
C ARG A 153 -25.60 -4.70 -5.47
N SER A 154 -24.49 -4.42 -6.17
CA SER A 154 -24.16 -5.06 -7.46
C SER A 154 -24.03 -6.58 -7.32
N LEU A 155 -23.38 -7.07 -6.27
CA LEU A 155 -23.27 -8.51 -6.00
C LEU A 155 -24.62 -9.16 -5.71
N LYS A 156 -25.51 -8.45 -5.01
CA LYS A 156 -26.88 -8.94 -4.81
C LYS A 156 -27.67 -9.05 -6.11
N GLU A 157 -27.60 -8.04 -6.96
CA GLU A 157 -28.25 -8.06 -8.29
C GLU A 157 -27.71 -9.21 -9.16
N GLN A 158 -26.39 -9.42 -9.16
CA GLN A 158 -25.76 -10.55 -9.87
C GLN A 158 -26.19 -11.91 -9.29
N LEU A 159 -26.36 -12.01 -7.97
CA LEU A 159 -26.87 -13.23 -7.33
C LEU A 159 -28.30 -13.55 -7.77
N GLU A 160 -29.17 -12.54 -7.79
CA GLU A 160 -30.56 -12.70 -8.24
C GLU A 160 -30.61 -13.10 -9.73
N GLN A 161 -29.74 -12.49 -10.55
CA GLN A 161 -29.65 -12.84 -11.96
C GLN A 161 -29.17 -14.28 -12.15
N ALA A 162 -28.11 -14.69 -11.50
CA ALA A 162 -27.59 -16.05 -11.57
C ALA A 162 -28.61 -17.12 -11.10
N ILE A 163 -29.42 -16.80 -10.08
CA ILE A 163 -30.52 -17.68 -9.65
C ILE A 163 -31.60 -17.78 -10.71
N ASN A 164 -31.99 -16.67 -11.34
CA ASN A 164 -33.02 -16.63 -12.38
C ASN A 164 -32.59 -17.34 -13.67
N GLU A 165 -31.30 -17.34 -13.97
CA GLU A 165 -30.68 -18.00 -15.11
C GLU A 165 -30.30 -19.46 -14.81
N GLU A 166 -30.62 -19.97 -13.61
CA GLU A 166 -30.32 -21.32 -13.11
C GLU A 166 -28.81 -21.64 -13.07
N GLU A 167 -27.94 -20.60 -12.99
CA GLU A 167 -26.49 -20.72 -12.87
C GLU A 167 -26.05 -20.91 -11.41
N TYR A 168 -26.40 -22.05 -10.82
CA TYR A 168 -26.26 -22.32 -9.39
C TYR A 168 -24.81 -22.32 -8.87
N GLU A 169 -23.83 -22.66 -9.70
CA GLU A 169 -22.41 -22.59 -9.32
C GLU A 169 -21.97 -21.15 -9.14
N GLN A 170 -22.30 -20.27 -10.09
CA GLN A 170 -22.02 -18.84 -10.00
C GLN A 170 -22.78 -18.17 -8.84
N ALA A 171 -24.03 -18.54 -8.65
CA ALA A 171 -24.81 -18.07 -7.50
C ALA A 171 -24.20 -18.46 -6.14
N ALA A 172 -23.61 -19.66 -6.06
CA ALA A 172 -22.90 -20.11 -4.84
C ALA A 172 -21.62 -19.30 -4.59
N GLU A 173 -20.82 -19.02 -5.60
CA GLU A 173 -19.60 -18.19 -5.49
C GLU A 173 -19.93 -16.77 -5.03
N ILE A 174 -20.94 -16.13 -5.66
CA ILE A 174 -21.35 -14.76 -5.31
C ILE A 174 -21.90 -14.72 -3.88
N ARG A 175 -22.69 -15.70 -3.46
CA ARG A 175 -23.19 -15.81 -2.10
C ARG A 175 -22.07 -15.94 -1.07
N ASP A 176 -21.01 -16.67 -1.39
CA ASP A 176 -19.88 -16.85 -0.47
C ASP A 176 -19.02 -15.58 -0.41
N LEU A 177 -18.91 -14.81 -1.50
CA LEU A 177 -18.32 -13.47 -1.50
C LEU A 177 -19.13 -12.48 -0.63
N LEU A 178 -20.46 -12.48 -0.73
CA LEU A 178 -21.33 -11.63 0.12
C LEU A 178 -21.15 -11.94 1.60
N LYS A 179 -21.03 -13.21 1.98
CA LYS A 179 -20.78 -13.61 3.40
C LYS A 179 -19.43 -13.12 3.91
N LEU A 180 -18.41 -13.06 3.07
CA LEU A 180 -17.09 -12.53 3.45
C LEU A 180 -17.16 -11.01 3.68
N LEU A 181 -17.98 -10.29 2.92
CA LEU A 181 -18.21 -8.85 3.09
C LEU A 181 -19.04 -8.54 4.36
N ASP A 182 -19.97 -9.41 4.73
CA ASP A 182 -20.79 -9.26 5.95
C ASP A 182 -20.02 -9.60 7.25
N ALA A 183 -18.86 -10.26 7.16
CA ALA A 183 -18.09 -10.73 8.31
C ALA A 183 -16.91 -9.82 8.70
N GLY A 184 -16.63 -8.74 7.94
CA GLY A 184 -15.55 -7.76 8.16
C GLY A 184 -16.07 -6.45 8.67
#